data_9eb2975e629e146ad29a121c70d08831
#
_entry.id   9eb2975e629e146ad29a121c70d08831
#
_cell.length_a   1.000
_cell.length_b   1.000
_cell.length_c   1.000
_cell.angle_alpha   90.00
_cell.angle_beta   90.00
_cell.angle_gamma   90.00
#
_symmetry.space_group_name_H-M   'P 1'
#
loop_
_entity.id
_entity.type
_entity.pdbx_description
1 polymer ?
#
loop_
_entity_poly.entity_id
_entity_poly.type
_entity_poly.pdbx_seq_one_letter_code
_entity_poly.pdbx_strand_id
1 'polypeptide(L)'
;MDPEFTVEKYMNHVLKMFSGDRCNVVLECEDKLMQNVIDQFGNAIPVEDLEGSRFRTTVDVEISPPFFSWFFQFGGDIRIISPEEVITEYKQMLDKVLSAQKEAPCV
;
A
#
# COMPACT_ATOMS: atom_id res chain seq x y z
N MET A 1 -19.63 -22.66 -5.97
CA MET A 1 -18.50 -21.81 -6.30
C MET A 1 -19.00 -20.42 -6.64
N ASP A 2 -18.35 -19.44 -6.09
CA ASP A 2 -18.69 -18.06 -6.36
C ASP A 2 -18.40 -17.75 -7.83
N PRO A 3 -19.41 -17.39 -8.63
CA PRO A 3 -19.17 -17.12 -10.05
C PRO A 3 -18.31 -15.88 -10.29
N GLU A 4 -18.16 -15.03 -9.29
CA GLU A 4 -17.32 -13.85 -9.43
C GLU A 4 -15.85 -14.15 -9.15
N PHE A 5 -15.59 -15.25 -8.50
CA PHE A 5 -14.23 -15.65 -8.23
C PHE A 5 -13.81 -16.68 -9.25
N THR A 6 -13.23 -16.20 -10.31
CA THR A 6 -12.71 -17.06 -11.38
C THR A 6 -11.20 -16.93 -11.42
N VAL A 7 -10.56 -17.94 -12.00
CA VAL A 7 -9.11 -17.90 -12.21
C VAL A 7 -8.74 -16.69 -13.07
N GLU A 8 -9.55 -16.41 -14.08
CA GLU A 8 -9.32 -15.25 -14.93
C GLU A 8 -9.34 -13.94 -14.16
N LYS A 9 -10.32 -13.76 -13.29
CA LYS A 9 -10.41 -12.55 -12.48
C LYS A 9 -9.21 -12.44 -11.54
N TYR A 10 -8.83 -13.54 -10.93
CA TYR A 10 -7.67 -13.58 -10.06
C TYR A 10 -6.40 -13.21 -10.82
N MET A 11 -6.22 -13.79 -12.00
CA MET A 11 -5.03 -13.51 -12.80
C MET A 11 -4.97 -12.07 -13.25
N ASN A 12 -6.10 -11.48 -13.62
CA ASN A 12 -6.16 -10.06 -13.97
C ASN A 12 -5.72 -9.19 -12.81
N HIS A 13 -6.16 -9.53 -11.62
CA HIS A 13 -5.80 -8.79 -10.43
C HIS A 13 -4.30 -8.86 -10.16
N VAL A 14 -3.74 -10.06 -10.25
CA VAL A 14 -2.30 -10.26 -10.04
C VAL A 14 -1.50 -9.53 -11.11
N LEU A 15 -1.94 -9.60 -12.36
CA LEU A 15 -1.25 -8.93 -13.46
C LEU A 15 -1.28 -7.42 -13.30
N LYS A 16 -2.39 -6.86 -12.83
CA LYS A 16 -2.48 -5.43 -12.55
C LYS A 16 -1.44 -5.02 -11.53
N MET A 17 -1.33 -5.82 -10.49
CA MET A 17 -0.40 -5.52 -9.41
C MET A 17 1.05 -5.53 -9.86
N PHE A 18 1.41 -6.46 -10.76
CA PHE A 18 2.79 -6.65 -11.17
C PHE A 18 3.11 -6.11 -12.56
N SER A 19 2.13 -5.60 -13.27
CA SER A 19 2.33 -5.11 -14.64
C SER A 19 2.62 -3.63 -14.71
N GLY A 20 2.63 -2.95 -13.57
CA GLY A 20 2.92 -1.53 -13.55
C GLY A 20 1.71 -0.64 -13.72
N ASP A 21 0.52 -1.18 -13.56
CA ASP A 21 -0.68 -0.35 -13.58
C ASP A 21 -0.66 0.66 -12.45
N ARG A 22 -0.98 1.90 -12.79
CA ARG A 22 -0.99 2.97 -11.83
C ARG A 22 -2.36 3.11 -11.21
N CYS A 23 -2.37 3.58 -9.98
CA CYS A 23 -3.58 3.70 -9.19
C CYS A 23 -3.45 4.90 -8.26
N ASN A 24 -4.54 5.60 -8.04
CA ASN A 24 -4.57 6.68 -7.05
C ASN A 24 -4.81 6.08 -5.68
N VAL A 25 -3.87 6.31 -4.79
CA VAL A 25 -3.92 5.78 -3.43
C VAL A 25 -3.99 6.94 -2.46
N VAL A 26 -4.95 6.89 -1.54
CA VAL A 26 -5.08 7.89 -0.49
C VAL A 26 -4.32 7.40 0.73
N LEU A 27 -3.40 8.21 1.20
CA LEU A 27 -2.57 7.91 2.36
C LEU A 27 -2.86 8.88 3.48
N GLU A 28 -2.85 8.39 4.71
CA GLU A 28 -2.89 9.21 5.90
C GLU A 28 -1.57 9.02 6.62
N CYS A 29 -0.87 10.12 6.86
CA CYS A 29 0.49 10.11 7.35
C CYS A 29 0.65 11.02 8.53
N GLU A 30 1.61 10.72 9.40
CA GLU A 30 2.02 11.66 10.43
C GLU A 30 2.83 12.78 9.80
N ASP A 31 2.69 13.98 10.34
CA ASP A 31 3.35 15.19 9.80
C ASP A 31 4.86 15.03 9.67
N LYS A 32 5.46 14.28 10.57
CA LYS A 32 6.92 14.06 10.56
C LYS A 32 7.40 13.37 9.28
N LEU A 33 6.48 12.74 8.55
CA LEU A 33 6.82 12.02 7.32
C LEU A 33 6.59 12.84 6.06
N MET A 34 6.21 14.10 6.18
CA MET A 34 5.92 14.95 5.02
C MET A 34 7.10 14.96 4.03
N GLN A 35 8.31 15.13 4.53
CA GLN A 35 9.48 15.17 3.65
C GLN A 35 9.71 13.83 2.96
N ASN A 36 9.51 12.73 3.68
CA ASN A 36 9.66 11.40 3.09
C ASN A 36 8.68 11.18 1.95
N VAL A 37 7.45 11.64 2.13
CA VAL A 37 6.41 11.51 1.11
C VAL A 37 6.74 12.38 -0.09
N ILE A 38 7.17 13.60 0.14
CA ILE A 38 7.55 14.52 -0.94
C ILE A 38 8.74 13.97 -1.73
N ASP A 39 9.72 13.41 -1.03
CA ASP A 39 10.89 12.84 -1.69
C ASP A 39 10.52 11.66 -2.58
N GLN A 40 9.51 10.90 -2.17
CA GLN A 40 9.10 9.72 -2.93
C GLN A 40 8.16 10.06 -4.09
N PHE A 41 7.22 10.98 -3.88
CA PHE A 41 6.15 11.25 -4.84
C PHE A 41 6.19 12.62 -5.48
N GLY A 42 7.09 13.49 -5.03
CA GLY A 42 7.17 14.86 -5.52
C GLY A 42 6.30 15.80 -4.70
N ASN A 43 6.50 17.09 -4.90
CA ASN A 43 5.81 18.11 -4.11
C ASN A 43 4.52 18.62 -4.75
N ALA A 44 4.12 18.04 -5.87
CA ALA A 44 2.90 18.43 -6.57
C ALA A 44 1.68 17.61 -6.13
N ILE A 45 1.78 16.89 -5.03
CA ILE A 45 0.71 16.08 -4.52
C ILE A 45 -0.27 16.93 -3.71
N PRO A 46 -1.57 16.62 -3.77
CA PRO A 46 -2.54 17.31 -2.91
C PRO A 46 -2.36 16.88 -1.46
N VAL A 47 -2.38 17.84 -0.56
CA VAL A 47 -2.21 17.58 0.87
C VAL A 47 -3.35 18.24 1.63
N GLU A 48 -3.98 17.47 2.50
CA GLU A 48 -5.03 17.95 3.39
C GLU A 48 -4.57 17.77 4.83
N ASP A 49 -4.50 18.85 5.57
CA ASP A 49 -4.13 18.80 6.98
C ASP A 49 -5.27 18.21 7.79
N LEU A 50 -4.93 17.30 8.67
CA LEU A 50 -5.86 16.65 9.58
C LEU A 50 -5.52 17.02 11.01
N GLU A 51 -6.46 16.78 11.91
CA GLU A 51 -6.20 16.99 13.32
C GLU A 51 -5.22 15.94 13.84
N GLY A 52 -4.51 16.29 14.91
CA GLY A 52 -3.60 15.34 15.56
C GLY A 52 -2.27 15.20 14.86
N SER A 53 -1.79 16.26 14.22
CA SER A 53 -0.48 16.29 13.54
C SER A 53 -0.38 15.25 12.46
N ARG A 54 -1.40 15.15 11.64
CA ARG A 54 -1.47 14.23 10.49
C ARG A 54 -1.88 14.97 9.25
N PHE A 55 -1.60 14.35 8.12
CA PHE A 55 -2.07 14.86 6.83
C PHE A 55 -2.53 13.71 5.96
N ARG A 56 -3.36 14.04 4.97
CA ARG A 56 -3.84 13.09 3.99
C ARG A 56 -3.39 13.55 2.62
N THR A 57 -2.95 12.62 1.81
CA THR A 57 -2.54 12.92 0.45
C THR A 57 -2.99 11.81 -0.48
N THR A 58 -3.15 12.15 -1.76
CA THR A 58 -3.46 11.19 -2.79
C THR A 58 -2.27 11.12 -3.73
N VAL A 59 -1.76 9.92 -3.96
CA VAL A 59 -0.62 9.70 -4.82
C VAL A 59 -1.00 8.75 -5.94
N ASP A 60 -0.44 9.00 -7.13
CA ASP A 60 -0.61 8.14 -8.29
C ASP A 60 0.62 7.24 -8.35
N VAL A 61 0.44 5.98 -8.04
CA VAL A 61 1.56 5.05 -7.90
C VAL A 61 1.31 3.76 -8.66
N GLU A 62 2.40 3.13 -8.99
CA GLU A 62 2.40 1.77 -9.50
C GLU A 62 2.34 0.82 -8.31
N ILE A 63 1.28 0.01 -8.26
CA ILE A 63 1.11 -0.94 -7.17
C ILE A 63 2.03 -2.12 -7.41
N SER A 64 3.01 -2.27 -6.55
CA SER A 64 4.09 -3.23 -6.75
C SER A 64 4.74 -3.55 -5.42
N PRO A 65 5.53 -4.65 -5.35
CA PRO A 65 6.29 -4.94 -4.15
C PRO A 65 7.19 -3.79 -3.67
N PRO A 66 7.89 -3.06 -4.55
CA PRO A 66 8.66 -1.91 -4.09
C PRO A 66 7.83 -0.84 -3.40
N PHE A 67 6.62 -0.59 -3.88
CA PHE A 67 5.72 0.37 -3.23
C PHE A 67 5.38 -0.10 -1.82
N PHE A 68 5.01 -1.36 -1.66
CA PHE A 68 4.65 -1.90 -0.35
C PHE A 68 5.87 -1.94 0.59
N SER A 69 7.06 -2.19 0.06
CA SER A 69 8.28 -2.17 0.86
C SER A 69 8.56 -0.77 1.39
N TRP A 70 8.43 0.23 0.53
CA TRP A 70 8.60 1.62 0.94
C TRP A 70 7.60 1.97 2.04
N PHE A 71 6.36 1.56 1.83
CA PHE A 71 5.28 1.83 2.76
C PHE A 71 5.52 1.15 4.11
N PHE A 72 5.95 -0.09 4.07
CA PHE A 72 6.12 -0.92 5.26
C PHE A 72 7.19 -0.38 6.20
N GLN A 73 8.21 0.28 5.67
CA GLN A 73 9.32 0.77 6.48
C GLN A 73 8.90 1.79 7.54
N PHE A 74 7.75 2.41 7.37
CA PHE A 74 7.26 3.41 8.31
C PHE A 74 6.37 2.82 9.39
N GLY A 75 6.17 1.52 9.38
CA GLY A 75 5.31 0.85 10.34
C GLY A 75 3.87 1.34 10.24
N GLY A 76 3.31 1.82 11.32
CA GLY A 76 1.95 2.32 11.33
C GLY A 76 1.81 3.82 11.14
N ASP A 77 2.90 4.51 10.87
CA ASP A 77 2.89 5.97 10.75
C ASP A 77 2.28 6.45 9.45
N ILE A 78 2.20 5.58 8.46
CA ILE A 78 1.50 5.83 7.21
C ILE A 78 0.44 4.74 7.06
N ARG A 79 -0.77 5.14 6.68
CA ARG A 79 -1.88 4.21 6.48
C ARG A 79 -2.47 4.41 5.11
N ILE A 80 -2.85 3.31 4.47
CA ILE A 80 -3.60 3.35 3.21
C ILE A 80 -5.07 3.50 3.57
N ILE A 81 -5.69 4.56 3.09
CA ILE A 81 -7.10 4.83 3.34
C ILE A 81 -7.97 4.25 2.23
N SER A 82 -7.50 4.37 1.00
CA SER A 82 -8.20 3.81 -0.16
C SER A 82 -7.22 3.64 -1.30
N PRO A 83 -7.54 2.83 -2.32
CA PRO A 83 -8.73 1.99 -2.41
C PRO A 83 -8.61 0.73 -1.58
N GLU A 84 -9.75 0.12 -1.28
CA GLU A 84 -9.78 -1.07 -0.44
C GLU A 84 -9.00 -2.23 -1.05
N GLU A 85 -8.97 -2.32 -2.36
CA GLU A 85 -8.20 -3.35 -3.05
C GLU A 85 -6.72 -3.32 -2.70
N VAL A 86 -6.16 -2.13 -2.64
CA VAL A 86 -4.75 -1.96 -2.27
C VAL A 86 -4.53 -2.34 -0.81
N ILE A 87 -5.46 -1.97 0.05
CA ILE A 87 -5.40 -2.34 1.47
C ILE A 87 -5.40 -3.87 1.62
N THR A 88 -6.28 -4.53 0.89
CA THR A 88 -6.40 -5.99 0.92
C THR A 88 -5.09 -6.64 0.45
N GLU A 89 -4.53 -6.15 -0.64
CA GLU A 89 -3.27 -6.66 -1.18
C GLU A 89 -2.14 -6.51 -0.16
N TYR A 90 -2.08 -5.37 0.47
CA TYR A 90 -1.05 -5.12 1.48
C TYR A 90 -1.19 -6.07 2.67
N LYS A 91 -2.42 -6.25 3.15
CA LYS A 91 -2.68 -7.16 4.25
C LYS A 91 -2.31 -8.60 3.91
N GLN A 92 -2.63 -9.03 2.71
CA GLN A 92 -2.28 -10.38 2.25
C GLN A 92 -0.78 -10.57 2.20
N MET A 93 -0.05 -9.57 1.75
CA MET A 93 1.40 -9.63 1.72
C MET A 93 1.98 -9.72 3.14
N LEU A 94 1.42 -8.96 4.07
CA LEU A 94 1.84 -9.01 5.47
C LEU A 94 1.56 -10.38 6.09
N ASP A 95 0.40 -10.96 5.82
CA ASP A 95 0.06 -12.29 6.31
C ASP A 95 1.02 -13.33 5.78
N LYS A 96 1.38 -13.22 4.53
CA LYS A 96 2.32 -14.15 3.91
C LYS A 96 3.70 -14.07 4.57
N VAL A 97 4.16 -12.86 4.81
CA VAL A 97 5.44 -12.65 5.48
C VAL A 97 5.39 -13.20 6.91
N LEU A 98 4.31 -12.92 7.60
CA LEU A 98 4.13 -13.38 8.97
C LEU A 98 4.09 -14.90 9.05
N SER A 99 3.37 -15.54 8.12
CA SER A 99 3.30 -17.01 8.06
C SER A 99 4.67 -17.62 7.78
N ALA A 100 5.43 -17.01 6.90
CA ALA A 100 6.78 -17.49 6.60
C ALA A 100 7.69 -17.44 7.84
N GLN A 101 7.55 -16.38 8.64
CA GLN A 101 8.34 -16.26 9.85
C GLN A 101 7.95 -17.28 10.92
N LYS A 102 6.66 -17.61 10.97
CA LYS A 102 6.19 -18.63 11.94
C LYS A 102 6.72 -20.02 11.59
N GLU A 103 6.85 -20.30 10.29
CA GLU A 103 7.32 -21.61 9.83
C GLU A 103 8.83 -21.74 9.92
N ALA A 104 9.54 -20.62 9.93
CA ALA A 104 10.99 -20.65 10.01
C ALA A 104 11.41 -21.11 11.41
N PRO A 105 12.33 -22.08 11.51
CA PRO A 105 12.82 -22.47 12.82
C PRO A 105 13.56 -21.32 13.46
N CYS A 106 13.24 -21.11 14.72
CA CYS A 106 13.93 -20.11 15.52
C CYS A 106 15.25 -20.70 15.99
N VAL A 107 16.31 -20.14 15.54
CA VAL A 107 17.62 -20.67 15.88
C VAL A 107 18.31 -19.78 16.88
#